data_2238ead033d3d5f4eb9a57112879b3f7
#
_entry.id   2238ead033d3d5f4eb9a57112879b3f7
#
_cell.length_a   1.000
_cell.length_b   1.000
_cell.length_c   1.000
_cell.angle_alpha   90.00
_cell.angle_beta   90.00
_cell.angle_gamma   90.00
#
_symmetry.space_group_name_H-M   'P 1'
#
loop_
_entity.id
_entity.type
_entity.pdbx_description
1 polymer ?
#
loop_
_entity_poly.entity_id
_entity_poly.type
_entity_poly.pdbx_seq_one_letter_code
_entity_poly.pdbx_strand_id
1 'polypeptide(L)'
;MYEKHSALQVVGQLLLAAAYLATGIRNTLWKFGQHEERMKALGIPQARTVLVAGFILQLAGAALLALDYQRVVAAWLLGAFTILASLIFHRWWLIPDPLIRHLHISNLLVNLGLLGGLALIAAI
;
A
#
# COMPACT_ATOMS: atom_id res chain seq x y z
N MET A 1 9.60 20.95 7.97
CA MET A 1 9.16 19.63 7.50
C MET A 1 9.94 18.51 8.16
N TYR A 2 11.24 18.39 7.93
CA TYR A 2 12.07 17.31 8.46
C TYR A 2 13.09 17.76 9.53
N GLU A 3 12.88 18.88 10.17
CA GLU A 3 13.89 19.53 11.02
C GLU A 3 14.27 18.69 12.25
N LYS A 4 13.36 17.87 12.75
CA LYS A 4 13.58 17.08 13.97
C LYS A 4 13.96 15.63 13.68
N HIS A 5 14.20 15.29 12.40
CA HIS A 5 14.53 13.93 12.00
C HIS A 5 16.02 13.80 11.68
N SER A 6 16.59 12.65 12.01
CA SER A 6 17.93 12.30 11.54
C SER A 6 17.91 12.10 10.01
N ALA A 7 19.08 12.17 9.37
CA ALA A 7 19.21 11.92 7.94
C ALA A 7 18.67 10.52 7.57
N LEU A 8 18.94 9.53 8.41
CA LEU A 8 18.49 8.16 8.16
C LEU A 8 16.96 8.03 8.26
N GLN A 9 16.34 8.73 9.20
CA GLN A 9 14.89 8.79 9.30
C GLN A 9 14.27 9.43 8.06
N VAL A 10 14.84 10.52 7.57
CA VAL A 10 14.37 11.17 6.33
C VAL A 10 14.47 10.22 5.14
N VAL A 11 15.60 9.55 4.98
CA VAL A 11 15.80 8.58 3.88
C VAL A 11 14.78 7.46 3.99
N GLY A 12 14.59 6.87 5.16
CA GLY A 12 13.64 5.78 5.35
C GLY A 12 12.20 6.20 5.05
N GLN A 13 11.79 7.38 5.53
CA GLN A 13 10.45 7.89 5.31
C GLN A 13 10.19 8.19 3.83
N LEU A 14 11.17 8.79 3.14
CA LEU A 14 11.05 9.08 1.71
C LEU A 14 11.04 7.80 0.86
N LEU A 15 11.80 6.78 1.24
CA LEU A 15 11.77 5.48 0.54
C LEU A 15 10.40 4.81 0.69
N LEU A 16 9.81 4.82 1.87
CA LEU A 16 8.46 4.30 2.07
C LEU A 16 7.43 5.07 1.24
N ALA A 17 7.49 6.40 1.30
CA ALA A 17 6.59 7.24 0.52
C ALA A 17 6.74 6.98 -0.98
N ALA A 18 7.97 6.85 -1.47
CA ALA A 18 8.25 6.57 -2.87
C ALA A 18 7.69 5.22 -3.31
N ALA A 19 7.82 4.19 -2.47
CA ALA A 19 7.27 2.87 -2.78
C ALA A 19 5.75 2.92 -2.95
N TYR A 20 5.03 3.59 -2.04
CA TYR A 20 3.59 3.71 -2.12
C TYR A 20 3.14 4.62 -3.28
N LEU A 21 3.85 5.72 -3.54
CA LEU A 21 3.55 6.60 -4.67
C LEU A 21 3.75 5.88 -5.99
N ALA A 22 4.89 5.22 -6.16
CA ALA A 22 5.22 4.53 -7.41
C ALA A 22 4.23 3.40 -7.70
N THR A 23 3.93 2.56 -6.71
CA THR A 23 2.96 1.47 -6.90
C THR A 23 1.56 2.00 -7.12
N GLY A 24 1.15 3.04 -6.40
CA GLY A 24 -0.16 3.66 -6.57
C GLY A 24 -0.35 4.29 -7.95
N ILE A 25 0.64 5.05 -8.41
CA ILE A 25 0.62 5.66 -9.74
C ILE A 25 0.58 4.57 -10.82
N ARG A 26 1.45 3.57 -10.71
CA ARG A 26 1.49 2.47 -11.66
C ARG A 26 0.17 1.73 -11.74
N ASN A 27 -0.40 1.37 -10.59
CA ASN A 27 -1.65 0.63 -10.54
C ASN A 27 -2.83 1.45 -11.06
N THR A 28 -2.86 2.76 -10.76
CA THR A 28 -3.93 3.64 -11.23
C THR A 28 -3.88 3.84 -12.74
N LEU A 29 -2.69 4.06 -13.31
CA LEU A 29 -2.55 4.40 -14.73
C LEU A 29 -2.54 3.18 -15.65
N TRP A 30 -1.93 2.07 -15.22
CA TRP A 30 -1.68 0.93 -16.12
C TRP A 30 -2.31 -0.37 -15.70
N LYS A 31 -2.74 -0.50 -14.44
CA LYS A 31 -3.27 -1.77 -13.90
C LYS A 31 -4.69 -1.66 -13.35
N PHE A 32 -5.35 -0.52 -13.53
CA PHE A 32 -6.67 -0.28 -12.96
C PHE A 32 -7.69 -1.35 -13.38
N GLY A 33 -7.76 -1.61 -14.68
CA GLY A 33 -8.70 -2.58 -15.22
C GLY A 33 -8.50 -3.99 -14.66
N GLN A 34 -7.25 -4.43 -14.54
CA GLN A 34 -6.92 -5.75 -13.96
C GLN A 34 -7.37 -5.86 -12.52
N HIS A 35 -7.14 -4.82 -11.71
CA HIS A 35 -7.54 -4.80 -10.31
C HIS A 35 -9.07 -4.80 -10.18
N GLU A 36 -9.76 -4.01 -10.99
CA GLU A 36 -11.22 -3.97 -10.99
C GLU A 36 -11.82 -5.33 -11.33
N GLU A 37 -11.33 -5.96 -12.40
CA GLU A 37 -11.80 -7.29 -12.82
C GLU A 37 -11.56 -8.34 -11.72
N ARG A 38 -10.41 -8.29 -11.08
CA ARG A 38 -10.09 -9.22 -10.00
C ARG A 38 -11.03 -9.03 -8.80
N MET A 39 -11.32 -7.78 -8.43
CA MET A 39 -12.24 -7.49 -7.34
C MET A 39 -13.65 -8.00 -7.66
N LYS A 40 -14.11 -7.81 -8.89
CA LYS A 40 -15.41 -8.34 -9.33
C LYS A 40 -15.44 -9.86 -9.25
N ALA A 41 -14.37 -10.52 -9.69
CA ALA A 41 -14.26 -11.99 -9.62
C ALA A 41 -14.28 -12.50 -8.18
N LEU A 42 -13.80 -11.71 -7.21
CA LEU A 42 -13.85 -12.05 -5.80
C LEU A 42 -15.19 -11.71 -5.13
N GLY A 43 -16.16 -11.21 -5.88
CA GLY A 43 -17.49 -10.88 -5.38
C GLY A 43 -17.57 -9.59 -4.57
N ILE A 44 -16.61 -8.69 -4.73
CA ILE A 44 -16.61 -7.42 -4.01
C ILE A 44 -17.63 -6.47 -4.64
N PRO A 45 -18.65 -6.02 -3.88
CA PRO A 45 -19.65 -5.10 -4.42
C PRO A 45 -19.04 -3.73 -4.71
N GLN A 46 -19.53 -3.08 -5.77
CA GLN A 46 -19.04 -1.76 -6.19
C GLN A 46 -17.52 -1.71 -6.33
N ALA A 47 -16.95 -2.70 -6.99
CA ALA A 47 -15.51 -2.89 -7.10
C ALA A 47 -14.78 -1.62 -7.57
N ARG A 48 -15.32 -0.92 -8.59
CA ARG A 48 -14.71 0.30 -9.10
C ARG A 48 -14.63 1.39 -8.04
N THR A 49 -15.71 1.62 -7.30
CA THR A 49 -15.76 2.63 -6.23
C THR A 49 -14.76 2.31 -5.12
N VAL A 50 -14.73 1.06 -4.68
CA VAL A 50 -13.80 0.61 -3.65
C VAL A 50 -12.35 0.77 -4.12
N LEU A 51 -12.07 0.42 -5.37
CA LEU A 51 -10.72 0.54 -5.93
C LEU A 51 -10.28 2.00 -6.02
N VAL A 52 -11.14 2.89 -6.52
CA VAL A 52 -10.85 4.33 -6.59
C VAL A 52 -10.59 4.89 -5.19
N ALA A 53 -11.44 4.56 -4.23
CA ALA A 53 -11.26 4.99 -2.84
C ALA A 53 -9.92 4.50 -2.27
N GLY A 54 -9.55 3.25 -2.55
CA GLY A 54 -8.27 2.69 -2.14
C GLY A 54 -7.08 3.43 -2.73
N PHE A 55 -7.11 3.76 -4.00
CA PHE A 55 -6.02 4.50 -4.64
C PHE A 55 -5.92 5.94 -4.14
N ILE A 56 -7.06 6.60 -3.90
CA ILE A 56 -7.06 7.93 -3.28
C ILE A 56 -6.41 7.87 -1.90
N LEU A 57 -6.78 6.90 -1.09
CA LEU A 57 -6.21 6.68 0.22
C LEU A 57 -4.70 6.44 0.16
N GLN A 58 -4.26 5.58 -0.76
CA GLN A 58 -2.85 5.28 -0.95
C GLN A 58 -2.04 6.50 -1.37
N LEU A 59 -2.50 7.21 -2.40
CA LEU A 59 -1.76 8.34 -2.94
C LEU A 59 -1.76 9.54 -1.98
N ALA A 60 -2.89 9.80 -1.32
CA ALA A 60 -2.96 10.86 -0.32
C ALA A 60 -2.09 10.55 0.89
N GLY A 61 -2.15 9.33 1.40
CA GLY A 61 -1.30 8.90 2.53
C GLY A 61 0.18 8.99 2.19
N ALA A 62 0.55 8.55 0.99
CA ALA A 62 1.94 8.61 0.54
C ALA A 62 2.43 10.05 0.37
N ALA A 63 1.61 10.94 -0.17
CA ALA A 63 1.95 12.35 -0.29
C ALA A 63 2.14 13.02 1.07
N LEU A 64 1.24 12.76 2.02
CA LEU A 64 1.37 13.27 3.39
C LEU A 64 2.65 12.76 4.05
N LEU A 65 2.98 11.50 3.82
CA LEU A 65 4.21 10.91 4.37
C LEU A 65 5.45 11.54 3.75
N ALA A 66 5.46 11.75 2.43
CA ALA A 66 6.58 12.38 1.72
C ALA A 66 6.81 13.82 2.20
N LEU A 67 5.73 14.55 2.49
CA LEU A 67 5.79 15.93 2.96
C LEU A 67 6.01 16.04 4.47
N ASP A 68 6.07 14.93 5.17
CA ASP A 68 6.12 14.88 6.65
C ASP A 68 4.99 15.68 7.30
N TYR A 69 3.84 15.71 6.64
CA TYR A 69 2.65 16.38 7.15
C TYR A 69 1.68 15.34 7.70
N GLN A 70 1.28 15.50 8.96
CA GLN A 70 0.42 14.53 9.63
C GLN A 70 0.99 13.10 9.52
N ARG A 71 2.27 12.97 9.84
CA ARG A 71 3.04 11.73 9.67
C ARG A 71 2.36 10.50 10.29
N VAL A 72 1.85 10.64 11.51
CA VAL A 72 1.21 9.53 12.22
C VAL A 72 -0.09 9.13 11.50
N VAL A 73 -0.89 10.11 11.09
CA VAL A 73 -2.12 9.85 10.32
C VAL A 73 -1.78 9.15 9.00
N ALA A 74 -0.77 9.66 8.29
CA ALA A 74 -0.32 9.05 7.03
C ALA A 74 0.08 7.59 7.22
N ALA A 75 0.84 7.30 8.28
CA ALA A 75 1.25 5.93 8.59
C ALA A 75 0.05 5.01 8.86
N TRP A 76 -0.94 5.47 9.61
CA TRP A 76 -2.16 4.71 9.87
C TRP A 76 -2.99 4.49 8.60
N LEU A 77 -3.14 5.51 7.74
CA LEU A 77 -3.86 5.39 6.47
C LEU A 77 -3.19 4.37 5.55
N LEU A 78 -1.88 4.46 5.39
CA LEU A 78 -1.13 3.51 4.56
C LEU A 78 -1.12 2.12 5.16
N GLY A 79 -1.06 2.00 6.48
CA GLY A 79 -1.15 0.71 7.16
C GLY A 79 -2.51 0.04 6.91
N ALA A 80 -3.59 0.78 7.07
CA ALA A 80 -4.94 0.29 6.80
C ALA A 80 -5.08 -0.12 5.33
N PHE A 81 -4.59 0.70 4.40
CA PHE A 81 -4.57 0.38 2.98
C PHE A 81 -3.82 -0.92 2.70
N THR A 82 -2.63 -1.08 3.28
CA THR A 82 -1.80 -2.26 3.06
C THR A 82 -2.49 -3.53 3.54
N ILE A 83 -3.13 -3.49 4.71
CA ILE A 83 -3.86 -4.64 5.24
C ILE A 83 -5.05 -4.98 4.33
N LEU A 84 -5.86 -3.99 3.97
CA LEU A 84 -7.04 -4.21 3.12
C LEU A 84 -6.65 -4.71 1.73
N ALA A 85 -5.65 -4.11 1.11
CA ALA A 85 -5.17 -4.54 -0.20
C ALA A 85 -4.61 -5.96 -0.16
N SER A 86 -3.92 -6.33 0.90
CA SER A 86 -3.41 -7.68 1.08
C SER A 86 -4.53 -8.70 1.20
N LEU A 87 -5.57 -8.39 1.96
CA LEU A 87 -6.73 -9.27 2.12
C LEU A 87 -7.56 -9.41 0.83
N ILE A 88 -7.54 -8.41 -0.04
CA ILE A 88 -8.26 -8.44 -1.29
C ILE A 88 -7.43 -9.11 -2.40
N PHE A 89 -6.19 -8.69 -2.59
CA PHE A 89 -5.40 -9.06 -3.77
C PHE A 89 -4.41 -10.20 -3.54
N HIS A 90 -4.06 -10.53 -2.31
CA HIS A 90 -3.05 -11.54 -2.01
C HIS A 90 -3.62 -12.75 -1.27
N ARG A 91 -4.78 -13.23 -1.74
CA ARG A 91 -5.43 -14.45 -1.22
C ARG A 91 -4.77 -15.68 -1.84
N TRP A 92 -3.56 -15.99 -1.41
CA TRP A 92 -2.74 -17.06 -1.98
C TRP A 92 -3.43 -18.43 -1.90
N TRP A 93 -4.27 -18.62 -0.88
CA TRP A 93 -5.00 -19.90 -0.68
C TRP A 93 -6.07 -20.15 -1.74
N LEU A 94 -6.46 -19.15 -2.53
CA LEU A 94 -7.40 -19.28 -3.64
C LEU A 94 -6.71 -19.49 -4.99
N ILE A 95 -5.38 -19.49 -5.03
CA ILE A 95 -4.61 -19.53 -6.28
C ILE A 95 -4.02 -20.92 -6.47
N PRO A 96 -4.45 -21.66 -7.52
CA PRO A 96 -3.95 -23.03 -7.74
C PRO A 96 -2.57 -23.10 -8.36
N ASP A 97 -2.16 -22.11 -9.17
CA ASP A 97 -0.86 -22.10 -9.83
C ASP A 97 0.26 -21.87 -8.80
N PRO A 98 1.24 -22.83 -8.69
CA PRO A 98 2.28 -22.72 -7.66
C PRO A 98 3.16 -21.47 -7.79
N LEU A 99 3.49 -21.05 -9.00
CA LEU A 99 4.34 -19.87 -9.21
C LEU A 99 3.61 -18.59 -8.82
N ILE A 100 2.37 -18.44 -9.26
CA ILE A 100 1.56 -17.25 -8.97
C ILE A 100 1.25 -17.20 -7.47
N ARG A 101 0.95 -18.35 -6.86
CA ARG A 101 0.77 -18.44 -5.40
C ARG A 101 2.02 -17.96 -4.67
N HIS A 102 3.20 -18.41 -5.10
CA HIS A 102 4.47 -17.99 -4.51
C HIS A 102 4.65 -16.47 -4.59
N LEU A 103 4.32 -15.85 -5.73
CA LEU A 103 4.43 -14.39 -5.90
C LEU A 103 3.50 -13.65 -4.91
N HIS A 104 2.28 -14.14 -4.71
CA HIS A 104 1.35 -13.53 -3.76
C HIS A 104 1.82 -13.71 -2.31
N ILE A 105 2.35 -14.86 -1.96
CA ILE A 105 2.94 -15.08 -0.63
C ILE A 105 4.12 -14.12 -0.42
N SER A 106 5.00 -13.98 -1.40
CA SER A 106 6.13 -13.04 -1.34
C SER A 106 5.66 -11.60 -1.13
N ASN A 107 4.61 -11.19 -1.82
CA ASN A 107 4.03 -9.86 -1.66
C ASN A 107 3.47 -9.64 -0.25
N LEU A 108 2.83 -10.65 0.34
CA LEU A 108 2.37 -10.57 1.73
C LEU A 108 3.53 -10.38 2.70
N LEU A 109 4.61 -11.13 2.49
CA LEU A 109 5.79 -11.03 3.36
C LEU A 109 6.45 -9.65 3.23
N VAL A 110 6.54 -9.10 2.01
CA VAL A 110 7.02 -7.73 1.80
C VAL A 110 6.11 -6.72 2.49
N ASN A 111 4.80 -6.91 2.43
CA ASN A 111 3.84 -6.01 3.08
C ASN A 111 3.97 -6.04 4.61
N LEU A 112 4.35 -7.16 5.21
CA LEU A 112 4.69 -7.19 6.63
C LEU A 112 5.85 -6.24 6.95
N GLY A 113 6.87 -6.22 6.10
CA GLY A 113 7.99 -5.28 6.24
C GLY A 113 7.54 -3.83 6.11
N LEU A 114 6.67 -3.52 5.15
CA LEU A 114 6.10 -2.18 4.99
C LEU A 114 5.31 -1.76 6.23
N LEU A 115 4.49 -2.64 6.77
CA LEU A 115 3.74 -2.37 8.01
C LEU A 115 4.68 -2.10 9.18
N GLY A 116 5.77 -2.85 9.29
CA GLY A 116 6.79 -2.62 10.30
C GLY A 116 7.43 -1.24 10.17
N GLY A 117 7.78 -0.84 8.95
CA GLY A 117 8.31 0.49 8.67
C GLY A 117 7.33 1.60 9.02
N LEU A 118 6.05 1.44 8.67
CA LEU A 118 5.01 2.40 9.01
C LEU A 118 4.80 2.51 10.53
N ALA A 119 4.85 1.38 11.23
CA ALA A 119 4.74 1.38 12.69
C ALA A 119 5.88 2.15 13.34
N LEU A 120 7.11 1.97 12.85
CA LEU A 120 8.27 2.74 13.33
C LEU A 120 8.08 4.23 13.07
N ILE A 121 7.60 4.62 11.91
CA ILE A 121 7.32 6.01 11.59
C ILE A 121 6.25 6.59 12.53
N ALA A 122 5.19 5.85 12.80
CA ALA A 122 4.13 6.31 13.70
C ALA A 122 4.63 6.48 15.14
N ALA A 123 5.64 5.70 15.54
CA ALA A 123 6.18 5.71 16.89
C ALA A 123 7.23 6.80 17.11
N ILE A 124 7.80 7.35 16.06
CA ILE A 124 8.84 8.41 16.17
C ILE A 124 8.25 9.77 16.64
#